data_2c3c0a0d3b8d66d8420a3f577c6c877e
#
_entry.id   2c3c0a0d3b8d66d8420a3f577c6c877e
#
_cell.length_a   1.000
_cell.length_b   1.000
_cell.length_c   1.000
_cell.angle_alpha   90.00
_cell.angle_beta   90.00
_cell.angle_gamma   90.00
#
_symmetry.space_group_name_H-M   'P 1'
#
loop_
_entity.id
_entity.type
_entity.pdbx_description
1 polymer ?
#
loop_
_entity_poly.entity_id
_entity_poly.type
_entity_poly.pdbx_seq_one_letter_code
_entity_poly.pdbx_strand_id
1 'polypeptide(L)'
;MAVPTPVSRDKLPDLSPVQEASRTIGRNLSPGTIVCYESTVYPGVTEQICGPILETESGLKVGVDFHLAYSPERINPGDKVHRLRNICKIVSGDNRETRDKVAALYGTIIQADLFPASSIKVAEAAKLIENTQRDVNIAFMNDVAMACHAMGIDTGEVMDAMDTKWNALHFRPGLVGRHCIGVDPYYFVYEAKREGYLSTLTALSRHINEGMADYVVKETIREMILGDLRIRRARVFLLGITFKEDSPDLRNSKALEIFRKLRQLEIPVQVADPVADPARLPADVREVFVPAEKIQGADALLFTVRHRQFRAWDADRLASLYAVDTPSRILIDVKGMYGKEEMEQAGFRYWRL
;
A
#
# COMPACT_ATOMS: atom_id res chain seq x y z
N MET A 1 8.80 -17.05 13.58
CA MET A 1 9.58 -15.79 13.59
C MET A 1 8.94 -14.79 12.64
N ALA A 2 8.62 -13.61 13.12
CA ALA A 2 7.99 -12.53 12.33
C ALA A 2 8.66 -11.20 12.68
N VAL A 3 9.37 -10.60 11.72
CA VAL A 3 10.06 -9.32 11.85
C VAL A 3 9.83 -8.50 10.57
N PRO A 4 9.99 -7.17 10.60
CA PRO A 4 9.87 -6.34 9.41
C PRO A 4 10.90 -6.70 8.34
N THR A 5 10.51 -6.55 7.07
CA THR A 5 11.34 -6.76 5.88
C THR A 5 11.22 -5.55 4.96
N PRO A 6 11.90 -4.43 5.28
CA PRO A 6 11.84 -3.22 4.51
C PRO A 6 12.67 -3.29 3.24
N VAL A 7 12.59 -2.25 2.40
CA VAL A 7 13.54 -1.97 1.32
C VAL A 7 14.39 -0.75 1.67
N SER A 8 15.61 -0.72 1.16
CA SER A 8 16.51 0.44 1.23
C SER A 8 15.96 1.62 0.41
N ARG A 9 16.66 2.77 0.47
CA ARG A 9 16.37 3.90 -0.44
C ARG A 9 16.47 3.52 -1.92
N ASP A 10 17.39 2.61 -2.26
CA ASP A 10 17.62 2.14 -3.62
C ASP A 10 16.66 0.99 -4.01
N LYS A 11 15.63 0.78 -3.21
CA LYS A 11 14.59 -0.24 -3.44
C LYS A 11 15.13 -1.68 -3.44
N LEU A 12 16.23 -1.93 -2.73
CA LEU A 12 16.79 -3.26 -2.52
C LEU A 12 16.23 -3.88 -1.22
N PRO A 13 15.98 -5.20 -1.18
CA PRO A 13 15.58 -5.89 0.03
C PRO A 13 16.55 -5.68 1.19
N ASP A 14 16.05 -5.30 2.36
CA ASP A 14 16.83 -5.26 3.59
C ASP A 14 16.45 -6.45 4.46
N LEU A 15 17.34 -7.45 4.49
CA LEU A 15 17.19 -8.66 5.29
C LEU A 15 17.83 -8.56 6.68
N SER A 16 18.41 -7.40 7.04
CA SER A 16 19.11 -7.24 8.33
C SER A 16 18.26 -7.68 9.53
N PRO A 17 16.94 -7.31 9.63
CA PRO A 17 16.13 -7.74 10.76
C PRO A 17 15.91 -9.26 10.80
N VAL A 18 15.76 -9.90 9.63
CA VAL A 18 15.55 -11.36 9.53
C VAL A 18 16.84 -12.09 9.92
N GLN A 19 18.01 -11.62 9.44
CA GLN A 19 19.30 -12.20 9.76
C GLN A 19 19.62 -12.07 11.24
N GLU A 20 19.37 -10.90 11.86
CA GLU A 20 19.63 -10.68 13.28
C GLU A 20 18.71 -11.53 14.18
N ALA A 21 17.43 -11.64 13.80
CA ALA A 21 16.50 -12.53 14.47
C ALA A 21 16.94 -14.00 14.35
N SER A 22 17.45 -14.42 13.18
CA SER A 22 18.00 -15.77 12.97
C SER A 22 19.24 -16.03 13.83
N ARG A 23 20.16 -15.05 13.99
CA ARG A 23 21.29 -15.17 14.92
C ARG A 23 20.82 -15.35 16.35
N THR A 24 19.87 -14.55 16.78
CA THR A 24 19.31 -14.63 18.14
C THR A 24 18.65 -15.99 18.41
N ILE A 25 17.92 -16.53 17.44
CA ILE A 25 17.31 -17.85 17.53
C ILE A 25 18.43 -18.92 17.56
N GLY A 26 19.40 -18.84 16.67
CA GLY A 26 20.50 -19.81 16.57
C GLY A 26 21.25 -19.99 17.88
N ARG A 27 21.57 -18.90 18.60
CA ARG A 27 22.24 -18.96 19.91
C ARG A 27 21.45 -19.68 20.99
N ASN A 28 20.14 -19.84 20.80
CA ASN A 28 19.24 -20.48 21.78
C ASN A 28 18.57 -21.75 21.19
N LEU A 29 19.04 -22.23 20.05
CA LEU A 29 18.45 -23.36 19.36
C LEU A 29 18.80 -24.67 20.03
N SER A 30 17.82 -25.56 20.17
CA SER A 30 17.99 -26.90 20.71
C SER A 30 17.69 -27.96 19.65
N PRO A 31 18.30 -29.16 19.70
CA PRO A 31 17.94 -30.25 18.83
C PRO A 31 16.44 -30.59 18.85
N GLY A 32 15.88 -30.96 17.69
CA GLY A 32 14.47 -31.24 17.52
C GLY A 32 13.56 -30.02 17.29
N THR A 33 14.13 -28.80 17.32
CA THR A 33 13.36 -27.56 17.10
C THR A 33 12.97 -27.40 15.65
N ILE A 34 11.76 -26.84 15.39
CA ILE A 34 11.33 -26.35 14.09
C ILE A 34 11.33 -24.82 14.14
N VAL A 35 12.10 -24.17 13.26
CA VAL A 35 12.12 -22.72 13.11
C VAL A 35 11.22 -22.33 11.95
N CYS A 36 10.03 -21.79 12.26
CA CYS A 36 9.06 -21.35 11.27
C CYS A 36 9.17 -19.84 11.04
N TYR A 37 9.44 -19.44 9.79
CA TYR A 37 9.49 -18.05 9.37
C TYR A 37 8.12 -17.62 8.81
N GLU A 38 7.71 -16.39 9.15
CA GLU A 38 6.45 -15.79 8.67
C GLU A 38 6.67 -14.43 7.98
N SER A 39 7.87 -13.84 8.16
CA SER A 39 8.23 -12.58 7.50
C SER A 39 8.23 -12.73 5.98
N THR A 40 7.78 -11.71 5.26
CA THR A 40 7.82 -11.68 3.79
C THR A 40 9.26 -11.62 3.31
N VAL A 41 9.70 -12.60 2.56
CA VAL A 41 11.04 -12.69 1.98
C VAL A 41 10.97 -13.20 0.54
N TYR A 42 12.04 -13.02 -0.24
CA TYR A 42 12.10 -13.61 -1.57
C TYR A 42 12.42 -15.12 -1.50
N PRO A 43 12.09 -15.89 -2.56
CA PRO A 43 12.29 -17.35 -2.56
C PRO A 43 13.74 -17.75 -2.28
N GLY A 44 13.90 -18.63 -1.31
CA GLY A 44 15.21 -19.17 -0.91
C GLY A 44 15.83 -18.50 0.32
N VAL A 45 15.31 -17.39 0.81
CA VAL A 45 15.87 -16.71 1.99
C VAL A 45 15.87 -17.61 3.22
N THR A 46 14.78 -18.32 3.49
CA THR A 46 14.67 -19.20 4.65
C THR A 46 15.73 -20.29 4.63
N GLU A 47 15.92 -20.94 3.48
CA GLU A 47 16.83 -22.08 3.36
C GLU A 47 18.28 -21.64 3.11
N GLN A 48 18.51 -20.65 2.23
CA GLN A 48 19.87 -20.31 1.74
C GLN A 48 20.56 -19.22 2.57
N ILE A 49 19.80 -18.44 3.34
CA ILE A 49 20.34 -17.35 4.17
C ILE A 49 20.13 -17.63 5.66
N CYS A 50 18.87 -17.90 6.05
CA CYS A 50 18.57 -18.08 7.47
C CYS A 50 19.08 -19.43 8.00
N GLY A 51 18.96 -20.51 7.23
CA GLY A 51 19.47 -21.84 7.59
C GLY A 51 20.95 -21.82 7.96
N PRO A 52 21.86 -21.35 7.08
CA PRO A 52 23.28 -21.22 7.39
C PRO A 52 23.61 -20.34 8.59
N ILE A 53 22.83 -19.28 8.84
CA ILE A 53 23.00 -18.44 10.04
C ILE A 53 22.65 -19.26 11.31
N LEU A 54 21.54 -19.99 11.28
CA LEU A 54 21.12 -20.84 12.41
C LEU A 54 22.16 -21.93 12.67
N GLU A 55 22.69 -22.59 11.63
CA GLU A 55 23.77 -23.59 11.78
C GLU A 55 25.03 -23.00 12.40
N THR A 56 25.45 -21.82 11.92
CA THR A 56 26.67 -21.15 12.41
C THR A 56 26.57 -20.77 13.89
N GLU A 57 25.41 -20.22 14.30
CA GLU A 57 25.20 -19.74 15.65
C GLU A 57 24.91 -20.86 16.67
N SER A 58 24.32 -21.98 16.23
CA SER A 58 23.94 -23.09 17.11
C SER A 58 24.94 -24.26 17.11
N GLY A 59 25.73 -24.42 16.04
CA GLY A 59 26.54 -25.62 15.82
C GLY A 59 25.72 -26.84 15.39
N LEU A 60 24.41 -26.71 15.22
CA LEU A 60 23.47 -27.77 14.79
C LEU A 60 23.32 -27.78 13.28
N LYS A 61 22.77 -28.88 12.73
CA LYS A 61 22.58 -29.07 11.28
C LYS A 61 21.11 -29.06 10.88
N VAL A 62 20.79 -28.24 9.86
CA VAL A 62 19.44 -28.22 9.22
C VAL A 62 19.12 -29.60 8.63
N GLY A 63 17.88 -30.03 8.85
CA GLY A 63 17.38 -31.30 8.33
C GLY A 63 17.83 -32.53 9.12
N VAL A 64 18.70 -32.37 10.12
CA VAL A 64 19.22 -33.42 10.99
C VAL A 64 18.90 -33.11 12.45
N ASP A 65 19.43 -32.02 12.98
CA ASP A 65 19.26 -31.63 14.37
C ASP A 65 18.10 -30.69 14.57
N PHE A 66 17.77 -29.87 13.59
CA PHE A 66 16.61 -28.96 13.58
C PHE A 66 16.06 -28.81 12.17
N HIS A 67 14.85 -28.26 12.07
CA HIS A 67 14.13 -28.15 10.81
C HIS A 67 13.68 -26.71 10.52
N LEU A 68 13.53 -26.40 9.21
CA LEU A 68 13.04 -25.13 8.73
C LEU A 68 11.60 -25.25 8.23
N ALA A 69 10.83 -24.21 8.48
CA ALA A 69 9.49 -24.08 7.94
C ALA A 69 9.23 -22.61 7.53
N TYR A 70 8.27 -22.44 6.65
CA TYR A 70 7.79 -21.12 6.27
C TYR A 70 6.26 -21.11 6.14
N SER A 71 5.64 -20.09 6.72
CA SER A 71 4.18 -19.91 6.69
C SER A 71 3.85 -18.43 6.66
N PRO A 72 3.61 -17.84 5.47
CA PRO A 72 3.46 -16.39 5.33
C PRO A 72 2.26 -15.83 6.08
N GLU A 73 2.41 -14.61 6.60
CA GLU A 73 1.28 -13.83 7.09
C GLU A 73 0.51 -13.20 5.92
N ARG A 74 -0.81 -13.41 5.90
CA ARG A 74 -1.71 -12.96 4.81
C ARG A 74 -2.84 -12.05 5.29
N ILE A 75 -2.86 -11.67 6.57
CA ILE A 75 -3.88 -10.77 7.12
C ILE A 75 -3.76 -9.39 6.47
N ASN A 76 -4.91 -8.82 6.14
CA ASN A 76 -5.00 -7.42 5.76
C ASN A 76 -5.34 -6.58 7.01
N PRO A 77 -4.40 -5.82 7.58
CA PRO A 77 -4.66 -5.02 8.78
C PRO A 77 -5.87 -4.11 8.60
N GLY A 78 -6.79 -4.17 9.57
CA GLY A 78 -8.05 -3.42 9.55
C GLY A 78 -9.21 -4.13 8.86
N ASP A 79 -9.00 -5.27 8.23
CA ASP A 79 -10.09 -6.15 7.78
C ASP A 79 -10.72 -6.84 9.01
N LYS A 80 -12.01 -6.62 9.20
CA LYS A 80 -12.76 -7.19 10.33
C LYS A 80 -13.40 -8.53 10.00
N VAL A 81 -13.45 -8.89 8.73
CA VAL A 81 -14.07 -10.13 8.22
C VAL A 81 -13.00 -11.20 8.05
N HIS A 82 -11.94 -10.91 7.28
CA HIS A 82 -10.87 -11.86 6.99
C HIS A 82 -9.76 -11.78 8.06
N ARG A 83 -9.89 -12.61 9.08
CA ARG A 83 -8.97 -12.67 10.22
C ARG A 83 -8.13 -13.94 10.17
N LEU A 84 -7.10 -14.03 11.02
CA LEU A 84 -6.20 -15.18 11.09
C LEU A 84 -6.94 -16.53 11.10
N ARG A 85 -8.04 -16.63 11.82
CA ARG A 85 -8.79 -17.88 11.99
C ARG A 85 -9.56 -18.34 10.76
N ASN A 86 -9.99 -17.40 9.89
CA ASN A 86 -10.92 -17.70 8.80
C ASN A 86 -10.33 -17.44 7.41
N ILE A 87 -9.01 -17.25 7.29
CA ILE A 87 -8.32 -17.22 6.00
C ILE A 87 -7.44 -18.46 5.84
N CYS A 88 -7.41 -19.03 4.63
CA CYS A 88 -6.53 -20.13 4.31
C CYS A 88 -5.07 -19.76 4.55
N LYS A 89 -4.34 -20.55 5.36
CA LYS A 89 -2.92 -20.33 5.66
C LYS A 89 -2.04 -21.29 4.89
N ILE A 90 -1.01 -20.77 4.24
CA ILE A 90 0.00 -21.58 3.55
C ILE A 90 0.98 -22.09 4.59
N VAL A 91 1.32 -23.39 4.52
CA VAL A 91 2.31 -24.03 5.39
C VAL A 91 3.31 -24.80 4.55
N SER A 92 4.59 -24.74 4.92
CA SER A 92 5.65 -25.47 4.27
C SER A 92 6.72 -25.91 5.25
N GLY A 93 7.58 -26.81 4.85
CA GLY A 93 8.71 -27.28 5.65
C GLY A 93 9.83 -27.80 4.73
N ASP A 94 11.03 -27.96 5.30
CA ASP A 94 12.21 -28.53 4.63
C ASP A 94 11.99 -29.99 4.24
N ASN A 95 11.05 -30.66 4.90
CA ASN A 95 10.57 -32.00 4.54
C ASN A 95 9.06 -32.13 4.84
N ARG A 96 8.47 -33.27 4.45
CA ARG A 96 7.04 -33.53 4.62
C ARG A 96 6.64 -33.60 6.11
N GLU A 97 7.46 -34.24 6.93
CA GLU A 97 7.17 -34.41 8.36
C GLU A 97 7.12 -33.05 9.08
N THR A 98 8.10 -32.19 8.81
CA THR A 98 8.16 -30.82 9.33
C THR A 98 6.94 -30.01 8.92
N ARG A 99 6.59 -30.05 7.63
CA ARG A 99 5.41 -29.35 7.11
C ARG A 99 4.13 -29.84 7.80
N ASP A 100 3.97 -31.15 7.97
CA ASP A 100 2.76 -31.73 8.55
C ASP A 100 2.66 -31.41 10.05
N LYS A 101 3.79 -31.33 10.80
CA LYS A 101 3.85 -30.85 12.19
C LYS A 101 3.43 -29.37 12.29
N VAL A 102 3.94 -28.53 11.38
CA VAL A 102 3.58 -27.11 11.33
C VAL A 102 2.11 -26.95 10.95
N ALA A 103 1.59 -27.74 10.02
CA ALA A 103 0.17 -27.76 9.67
C ALA A 103 -0.70 -28.17 10.89
N ALA A 104 -0.32 -29.20 11.62
CA ALA A 104 -1.03 -29.60 12.82
C ALA A 104 -1.07 -28.50 13.89
N LEU A 105 0.04 -27.78 14.10
CA LEU A 105 0.10 -26.66 15.02
C LEU A 105 -0.85 -25.52 14.59
N TYR A 106 -0.76 -25.04 13.34
CA TYR A 106 -1.66 -24.00 12.87
C TYR A 106 -3.13 -24.44 12.83
N GLY A 107 -3.41 -25.72 12.56
CA GLY A 107 -4.75 -26.29 12.61
C GLY A 107 -5.44 -26.21 13.96
N THR A 108 -4.70 -25.96 15.04
CA THR A 108 -5.31 -25.68 16.38
C THR A 108 -5.91 -24.28 16.48
N ILE A 109 -5.49 -23.36 15.60
CA ILE A 109 -5.88 -21.94 15.64
C ILE A 109 -6.72 -21.56 14.41
N ILE A 110 -6.33 -22.05 13.24
CA ILE A 110 -6.97 -21.75 11.95
C ILE A 110 -8.22 -22.63 11.80
N GLN A 111 -9.35 -21.98 11.52
CA GLN A 111 -10.62 -22.65 11.26
C GLN A 111 -10.87 -22.84 9.75
N ALA A 112 -10.18 -22.06 8.91
CA ALA A 112 -10.15 -22.23 7.47
C ALA A 112 -9.17 -23.35 7.07
N ASP A 113 -9.12 -23.64 5.77
CA ASP A 113 -8.20 -24.64 5.22
C ASP A 113 -6.73 -24.24 5.42
N LEU A 114 -5.88 -25.24 5.48
CA LEU A 114 -4.43 -25.11 5.38
C LEU A 114 -3.98 -25.58 4.00
N PHE A 115 -3.15 -24.79 3.32
CA PHE A 115 -2.55 -25.17 2.05
C PHE A 115 -1.13 -25.67 2.26
N PRO A 116 -0.88 -27.00 2.17
CA PRO A 116 0.46 -27.55 2.29
C PRO A 116 1.25 -27.32 1.00
N ALA A 117 2.13 -26.32 0.98
CA ALA A 117 2.98 -26.08 -0.16
C ALA A 117 4.04 -27.19 -0.34
N SER A 118 4.47 -27.41 -1.57
CA SER A 118 5.43 -28.45 -1.93
C SER A 118 6.85 -28.17 -1.43
N SER A 119 7.20 -26.91 -1.22
CA SER A 119 8.49 -26.47 -0.69
C SER A 119 8.37 -25.11 -0.01
N ILE A 120 9.39 -24.73 0.77
CA ILE A 120 9.55 -23.41 1.38
C ILE A 120 9.59 -22.33 0.30
N LYS A 121 10.36 -22.51 -0.76
CA LYS A 121 10.44 -21.57 -1.90
C LYS A 121 9.09 -21.29 -2.56
N VAL A 122 8.24 -22.29 -2.70
CA VAL A 122 6.89 -22.11 -3.25
C VAL A 122 6.02 -21.25 -2.33
N ALA A 123 6.11 -21.45 -1.02
CA ALA A 123 5.35 -20.67 -0.07
C ALA A 123 5.83 -19.20 0.02
N GLU A 124 7.16 -18.98 -0.03
CA GLU A 124 7.78 -17.65 -0.13
C GLU A 124 7.34 -16.94 -1.42
N ALA A 125 7.43 -17.62 -2.57
CA ALA A 125 7.01 -17.07 -3.86
C ALA A 125 5.53 -16.70 -3.88
N ALA A 126 4.66 -17.58 -3.37
CA ALA A 126 3.22 -17.34 -3.35
C ALA A 126 2.85 -16.05 -2.64
N LYS A 127 3.52 -15.76 -1.51
CA LYS A 127 3.31 -14.50 -0.76
C LYS A 127 3.67 -13.26 -1.57
N LEU A 128 4.83 -13.26 -2.21
CA LEU A 128 5.27 -12.13 -3.03
C LEU A 128 4.38 -11.92 -4.25
N ILE A 129 4.06 -13.00 -4.96
CA ILE A 129 3.28 -12.94 -6.21
C ILE A 129 1.86 -12.46 -5.93
N GLU A 130 1.23 -12.86 -4.82
CA GLU A 130 -0.10 -12.38 -4.42
C GLU A 130 -0.15 -10.84 -4.32
N ASN A 131 0.84 -10.22 -3.68
CA ASN A 131 0.90 -8.77 -3.55
C ASN A 131 1.38 -8.10 -4.85
N THR A 132 2.31 -8.71 -5.57
CA THR A 132 2.79 -8.22 -6.87
C THR A 132 1.65 -8.20 -7.90
N GLN A 133 0.81 -9.23 -7.96
CA GLN A 133 -0.35 -9.25 -8.84
C GLN A 133 -1.29 -8.07 -8.58
N ARG A 134 -1.53 -7.76 -7.30
CA ARG A 134 -2.37 -6.61 -6.92
C ARG A 134 -1.74 -5.29 -7.36
N ASP A 135 -0.43 -5.14 -7.17
CA ASP A 135 0.33 -3.96 -7.60
C ASP A 135 0.27 -3.76 -9.12
N VAL A 136 0.46 -4.83 -9.89
CA VAL A 136 0.38 -4.82 -11.37
C VAL A 136 -1.02 -4.42 -11.85
N ASN A 137 -2.07 -4.98 -11.24
CA ASN A 137 -3.44 -4.65 -11.61
C ASN A 137 -3.79 -3.18 -11.31
N ILE A 138 -3.32 -2.63 -10.19
CA ILE A 138 -3.51 -1.21 -9.88
C ILE A 138 -2.69 -0.34 -10.83
N ALA A 139 -1.46 -0.74 -11.18
CA ALA A 139 -0.65 -0.01 -12.16
C ALA A 139 -1.31 0.04 -13.53
N PHE A 140 -1.89 -1.07 -13.98
CA PHE A 140 -2.68 -1.10 -15.22
C PHE A 140 -3.85 -0.11 -15.16
N MET A 141 -4.61 -0.06 -14.05
CA MET A 141 -5.71 0.89 -13.91
C MET A 141 -5.23 2.35 -13.83
N ASN A 142 -4.06 2.60 -13.22
CA ASN A 142 -3.43 3.92 -13.20
C ASN A 142 -3.00 4.37 -14.61
N ASP A 143 -2.41 3.48 -15.40
CA ASP A 143 -2.03 3.75 -16.78
C ASP A 143 -3.26 4.03 -17.65
N VAL A 144 -4.32 3.23 -17.51
CA VAL A 144 -5.62 3.46 -18.18
C VAL A 144 -6.21 4.82 -17.80
N ALA A 145 -6.15 5.20 -16.49
CA ALA A 145 -6.66 6.50 -16.03
C ALA A 145 -5.90 7.66 -16.71
N MET A 146 -4.58 7.60 -16.77
CA MET A 146 -3.76 8.60 -17.44
C MET A 146 -4.08 8.69 -18.95
N ALA A 147 -4.27 7.54 -19.60
CA ALA A 147 -4.66 7.47 -21.01
C ALA A 147 -6.07 8.03 -21.25
N CYS A 148 -7.05 7.69 -20.41
CA CYS A 148 -8.42 8.22 -20.49
C CYS A 148 -8.42 9.75 -20.33
N HIS A 149 -7.68 10.30 -19.36
CA HIS A 149 -7.55 11.74 -19.18
C HIS A 149 -6.93 12.42 -20.41
N ALA A 150 -5.90 11.81 -21.03
CA ALA A 150 -5.31 12.35 -22.26
C ALA A 150 -6.29 12.33 -23.45
N MET A 151 -7.21 11.39 -23.48
CA MET A 151 -8.28 11.26 -24.49
C MET A 151 -9.53 12.09 -24.16
N GLY A 152 -9.61 12.75 -23.00
CA GLY A 152 -10.79 13.46 -22.53
C GLY A 152 -11.96 12.56 -22.14
N ILE A 153 -11.66 11.31 -21.74
CA ILE A 153 -12.63 10.30 -21.32
C ILE A 153 -12.63 10.21 -19.80
N ASP A 154 -13.82 10.11 -19.19
CA ASP A 154 -13.94 9.89 -17.75
C ASP A 154 -13.60 8.43 -17.39
N THR A 155 -12.54 8.25 -16.59
CA THR A 155 -12.07 6.93 -16.19
C THR A 155 -13.11 6.18 -15.35
N GLY A 156 -13.82 6.89 -14.47
CA GLY A 156 -14.86 6.30 -13.63
C GLY A 156 -15.98 5.65 -14.44
N GLU A 157 -16.49 6.35 -15.47
CA GLU A 157 -17.52 5.83 -16.36
C GLU A 157 -17.03 4.60 -17.15
N VAL A 158 -15.77 4.62 -17.62
CA VAL A 158 -15.16 3.46 -18.29
C VAL A 158 -15.10 2.26 -17.35
N MET A 159 -14.68 2.48 -16.10
CA MET A 159 -14.60 1.41 -15.10
C MET A 159 -15.99 0.86 -14.75
N ASP A 160 -16.98 1.73 -14.58
CA ASP A 160 -18.34 1.32 -14.27
C ASP A 160 -18.94 0.50 -15.42
N ALA A 161 -18.73 0.92 -16.67
CA ALA A 161 -19.14 0.15 -17.85
C ALA A 161 -18.42 -1.21 -17.92
N MET A 162 -17.12 -1.24 -17.68
CA MET A 162 -16.31 -2.47 -17.68
C MET A 162 -16.77 -3.45 -16.59
N ASP A 163 -17.13 -2.95 -15.40
CA ASP A 163 -17.54 -3.74 -14.25
C ASP A 163 -18.93 -4.39 -14.41
N THR A 164 -19.70 -4.02 -15.44
CA THR A 164 -20.96 -4.71 -15.79
C THR A 164 -20.71 -6.13 -16.32
N LYS A 165 -19.48 -6.45 -16.74
CA LYS A 165 -19.15 -7.78 -17.23
C LYS A 165 -18.87 -8.72 -16.06
N TRP A 166 -19.49 -9.89 -16.08
CA TRP A 166 -19.45 -10.89 -15.01
C TRP A 166 -18.04 -11.33 -14.55
N ASN A 167 -17.03 -11.22 -15.40
CA ASN A 167 -15.63 -11.59 -15.08
C ASN A 167 -14.69 -10.39 -14.97
N ALA A 168 -15.21 -9.19 -14.76
CA ALA A 168 -14.41 -8.03 -14.47
C ALA A 168 -13.68 -8.19 -13.12
N LEU A 169 -12.45 -7.68 -13.04
CA LEU A 169 -11.62 -7.83 -11.84
C LEU A 169 -11.84 -6.72 -10.80
N HIS A 170 -12.64 -5.71 -11.09
CA HIS A 170 -13.02 -4.59 -10.21
C HIS A 170 -11.85 -3.82 -9.59
N PHE A 171 -10.68 -3.83 -10.22
CA PHE A 171 -9.59 -2.95 -9.84
C PHE A 171 -9.88 -1.50 -10.27
N ARG A 172 -9.47 -0.56 -9.44
CA ARG A 172 -9.61 0.88 -9.68
C ARG A 172 -8.24 1.55 -9.62
N PRO A 173 -8.05 2.69 -10.30
CA PRO A 173 -6.83 3.48 -10.16
C PRO A 173 -6.71 4.02 -8.73
N GLY A 174 -5.47 4.34 -8.33
CA GLY A 174 -5.26 4.90 -7.00
C GLY A 174 -3.81 4.95 -6.56
N LEU A 175 -3.61 5.55 -5.41
CA LEU A 175 -2.31 5.67 -4.79
C LEU A 175 -1.92 4.36 -4.11
N VAL A 176 -0.81 3.77 -4.52
CA VAL A 176 -0.24 2.56 -3.90
C VAL A 176 0.79 2.98 -2.86
N GLY A 177 0.36 3.01 -1.60
CA GLY A 177 1.22 3.11 -0.42
C GLY A 177 1.39 1.75 0.27
N ARG A 178 1.82 1.71 1.52
CA ARG A 178 2.01 0.54 2.39
C ARG A 178 3.34 -0.20 2.30
N HIS A 179 3.54 -1.06 3.35
CA HIS A 179 4.68 -1.95 3.46
C HIS A 179 4.58 -3.19 2.56
N CYS A 180 3.38 -3.68 2.22
CA CYS A 180 3.22 -4.92 1.46
C CYS A 180 3.18 -4.67 -0.05
N ILE A 181 2.10 -4.04 -0.56
CA ILE A 181 1.91 -3.88 -2.02
C ILE A 181 3.02 -3.02 -2.65
N GLY A 182 3.51 -2.00 -1.94
CA GLY A 182 4.58 -1.13 -2.42
C GLY A 182 6.01 -1.67 -2.20
N VAL A 183 6.18 -2.79 -1.51
CA VAL A 183 7.49 -3.35 -1.12
C VAL A 183 7.73 -4.74 -1.71
N ASP A 184 6.78 -5.66 -1.59
CA ASP A 184 6.95 -7.06 -2.02
C ASP A 184 7.34 -7.21 -3.50
N PRO A 185 6.84 -6.37 -4.45
CA PRO A 185 7.28 -6.46 -5.84
C PRO A 185 8.80 -6.20 -6.02
N TYR A 186 9.41 -5.38 -5.17
CA TYR A 186 10.86 -5.16 -5.25
C TYR A 186 11.65 -6.41 -4.83
N TYR A 187 11.16 -7.16 -3.83
CA TYR A 187 11.72 -8.45 -3.45
C TYR A 187 11.66 -9.45 -4.60
N PHE A 188 10.54 -9.49 -5.31
CA PHE A 188 10.36 -10.35 -6.48
C PHE A 188 11.28 -9.96 -7.64
N VAL A 189 11.33 -8.67 -8.00
CA VAL A 189 12.21 -8.16 -9.08
C VAL A 189 13.67 -8.41 -8.75
N TYR A 190 14.07 -8.21 -7.49
CA TYR A 190 15.44 -8.41 -7.04
C TYR A 190 15.89 -9.86 -7.23
N GLU A 191 15.08 -10.82 -6.74
CA GLU A 191 15.44 -12.23 -6.84
C GLU A 191 15.38 -12.74 -8.28
N ALA A 192 14.36 -12.39 -9.03
CA ALA A 192 14.27 -12.73 -10.45
C ALA A 192 15.52 -12.27 -11.22
N LYS A 193 16.02 -11.04 -10.94
CA LYS A 193 17.22 -10.49 -11.55
C LYS A 193 18.49 -11.27 -11.15
N ARG A 194 18.59 -11.70 -9.89
CA ARG A 194 19.71 -12.56 -9.42
C ARG A 194 19.76 -13.88 -10.16
N GLU A 195 18.60 -14.45 -10.45
CA GLU A 195 18.44 -15.69 -11.21
C GLU A 195 18.48 -15.46 -12.75
N GLY A 196 18.88 -14.27 -13.21
CA GLY A 196 19.06 -13.95 -14.62
C GLY A 196 17.79 -13.57 -15.38
N TYR A 197 16.65 -13.38 -14.70
CA TYR A 197 15.40 -12.99 -15.33
C TYR A 197 15.02 -11.54 -15.01
N LEU A 198 14.83 -10.71 -16.03
CA LEU A 198 14.35 -9.34 -15.87
C LEU A 198 12.82 -9.32 -15.90
N SER A 199 12.19 -9.17 -14.73
CA SER A 199 10.72 -9.04 -14.60
C SER A 199 10.27 -7.62 -15.01
N THR A 200 10.22 -7.37 -16.33
CA THR A 200 9.94 -6.06 -16.91
C THR A 200 8.55 -5.54 -16.53
N LEU A 201 7.52 -6.39 -16.59
CA LEU A 201 6.16 -6.01 -16.24
C LEU A 201 6.06 -5.51 -14.79
N THR A 202 6.64 -6.25 -13.84
CA THR A 202 6.62 -5.87 -12.43
C THR A 202 7.40 -4.57 -12.19
N ALA A 203 8.57 -4.42 -12.80
CA ALA A 203 9.39 -3.22 -12.66
C ALA A 203 8.67 -1.98 -13.24
N LEU A 204 8.04 -2.10 -14.42
CA LEU A 204 7.26 -1.03 -15.03
C LEU A 204 6.03 -0.68 -14.19
N SER A 205 5.32 -1.67 -13.66
CA SER A 205 4.16 -1.44 -12.77
C SER A 205 4.56 -0.64 -11.53
N ARG A 206 5.71 -0.95 -10.93
CA ARG A 206 6.25 -0.16 -9.82
C ARG A 206 6.54 1.29 -10.24
N HIS A 207 7.12 1.51 -11.41
CA HIS A 207 7.40 2.84 -11.94
C HIS A 207 6.11 3.67 -12.11
N ILE A 208 5.06 3.08 -12.69
CA ILE A 208 3.76 3.72 -12.85
C ILE A 208 3.18 4.08 -11.47
N ASN A 209 3.08 3.12 -10.54
CA ASN A 209 2.50 3.34 -9.21
C ASN A 209 3.30 4.34 -8.37
N GLU A 210 4.62 4.36 -8.49
CA GLU A 210 5.47 5.36 -7.84
C GLU A 210 5.21 6.77 -8.40
N GLY A 211 5.01 6.91 -9.70
CA GLY A 211 4.77 8.17 -10.39
C GLY A 211 3.40 8.81 -10.12
N MET A 212 2.45 8.08 -9.51
CA MET A 212 1.08 8.59 -9.32
C MET A 212 1.00 9.82 -8.41
N ALA A 213 1.90 9.98 -7.46
CA ALA A 213 1.95 11.18 -6.63
C ALA A 213 2.30 12.42 -7.47
N ASP A 214 3.27 12.31 -8.38
CA ASP A 214 3.62 13.38 -9.33
C ASP A 214 2.48 13.69 -10.28
N TYR A 215 1.79 12.66 -10.76
CA TYR A 215 0.64 12.82 -11.64
C TYR A 215 -0.49 13.61 -10.96
N VAL A 216 -0.86 13.25 -9.74
CA VAL A 216 -1.89 13.96 -8.95
C VAL A 216 -1.48 15.41 -8.70
N VAL A 217 -0.22 15.67 -8.33
CA VAL A 217 0.29 17.04 -8.15
C VAL A 217 0.19 17.85 -9.43
N LYS A 218 0.60 17.28 -10.56
CA LYS A 218 0.52 17.92 -11.89
C LYS A 218 -0.93 18.26 -12.25
N GLU A 219 -1.86 17.34 -12.08
CA GLU A 219 -3.27 17.56 -12.38
C GLU A 219 -3.90 18.56 -11.41
N THR A 220 -3.55 18.53 -10.12
CA THR A 220 -3.98 19.54 -9.16
C THR A 220 -3.58 20.95 -9.62
N ILE A 221 -2.31 21.13 -10.00
CA ILE A 221 -1.82 22.43 -10.50
C ILE A 221 -2.52 22.83 -11.79
N ARG A 222 -2.71 21.87 -12.70
CA ARG A 222 -3.44 22.11 -13.97
C ARG A 222 -4.85 22.62 -13.71
N GLU A 223 -5.60 21.97 -12.83
CA GLU A 223 -6.97 22.39 -12.50
C GLU A 223 -7.01 23.76 -11.80
N MET A 224 -6.03 24.06 -10.95
CA MET A 224 -5.89 25.38 -10.33
C MET A 224 -5.63 26.47 -11.37
N ILE A 225 -4.75 26.23 -12.37
CA ILE A 225 -4.48 27.17 -13.46
C ILE A 225 -5.74 27.39 -14.32
N LEU A 226 -6.42 26.31 -14.70
CA LEU A 226 -7.64 26.39 -15.51
C LEU A 226 -8.80 27.02 -14.73
N GLY A 227 -8.76 27.02 -13.40
CA GLY A 227 -9.70 27.72 -12.53
C GLY A 227 -9.32 29.15 -12.20
N ASP A 228 -8.30 29.70 -12.85
CA ASP A 228 -7.77 31.07 -12.67
C ASP A 228 -7.28 31.37 -11.24
N LEU A 229 -6.76 30.35 -10.55
CA LEU A 229 -6.19 30.52 -9.22
C LEU A 229 -4.73 31.03 -9.27
N ARG A 230 -4.41 31.95 -8.38
CA ARG A 230 -3.01 32.36 -8.13
C ARG A 230 -2.31 31.33 -7.27
N ILE A 231 -1.68 30.33 -7.88
CA ILE A 231 -1.14 29.12 -7.24
C ILE A 231 -0.38 29.39 -5.92
N ARG A 232 0.54 30.39 -5.91
CA ARG A 232 1.34 30.72 -4.71
C ARG A 232 0.53 31.39 -3.59
N ARG A 233 -0.72 31.78 -3.85
CA ARG A 233 -1.62 32.41 -2.87
C ARG A 233 -2.87 31.58 -2.60
N ALA A 234 -3.04 30.49 -3.32
CA ALA A 234 -4.19 29.60 -3.21
C ALA A 234 -4.14 28.87 -1.85
N ARG A 235 -5.28 28.82 -1.19
CA ARG A 235 -5.49 28.09 0.06
C ARG A 235 -5.89 26.66 -0.28
N VAL A 236 -4.91 25.76 -0.32
CA VAL A 236 -5.11 24.34 -0.65
C VAL A 236 -5.27 23.53 0.63
N PHE A 237 -6.29 22.69 0.72
CA PHE A 237 -6.46 21.74 1.80
C PHE A 237 -6.32 20.31 1.26
N LEU A 238 -5.34 19.56 1.79
CA LEU A 238 -5.18 18.15 1.55
C LEU A 238 -5.93 17.37 2.62
N LEU A 239 -6.89 16.55 2.18
CA LEU A 239 -7.85 15.83 3.03
C LEU A 239 -7.56 14.33 3.01
N GLY A 240 -7.11 13.82 4.16
CA GLY A 240 -6.65 12.45 4.33
C GLY A 240 -5.15 12.30 4.04
N ILE A 241 -4.37 12.00 5.08
CA ILE A 241 -2.92 11.78 4.98
C ILE A 241 -2.49 10.40 5.41
N THR A 242 -3.40 9.61 5.94
CA THR A 242 -3.13 8.22 6.30
C THR A 242 -2.96 7.35 5.05
N PHE A 243 -2.36 6.18 5.21
CA PHE A 243 -2.10 5.34 4.03
C PHE A 243 -3.38 4.69 3.46
N LYS A 244 -4.45 4.57 4.26
CA LYS A 244 -5.76 4.02 3.84
C LYS A 244 -6.91 4.55 4.71
N GLU A 245 -8.11 4.26 4.23
CA GLU A 245 -9.38 4.57 4.87
C GLU A 245 -9.46 4.08 6.31
N ASP A 246 -9.93 4.94 7.20
CA ASP A 246 -10.26 4.67 8.60
C ASP A 246 -9.13 3.98 9.41
N SER A 247 -7.88 4.22 9.04
CA SER A 247 -6.69 3.70 9.72
C SER A 247 -5.74 4.84 10.08
N PRO A 248 -5.24 4.94 11.32
CA PRO A 248 -4.37 6.04 11.76
C PRO A 248 -2.90 5.89 11.30
N ASP A 249 -2.57 4.90 10.50
CA ASP A 249 -1.19 4.63 10.07
C ASP A 249 -0.75 5.59 8.95
N LEU A 250 0.36 6.28 9.17
CA LEU A 250 0.94 7.26 8.25
C LEU A 250 2.11 6.70 7.43
N ARG A 251 2.59 5.50 7.74
CA ARG A 251 3.79 4.93 7.13
C ARG A 251 3.59 4.69 5.63
N ASN A 252 4.54 5.14 4.82
CA ASN A 252 4.52 5.02 3.36
C ASN A 252 3.22 5.57 2.71
N SER A 253 2.63 6.61 3.31
CA SER A 253 1.48 7.28 2.73
C SER A 253 1.88 8.09 1.50
N LYS A 254 1.27 7.81 0.35
CA LYS A 254 1.42 8.60 -0.87
C LYS A 254 0.78 9.99 -0.75
N ALA A 255 -0.18 10.16 0.15
CA ALA A 255 -0.74 11.48 0.47
C ALA A 255 0.30 12.41 1.09
N LEU A 256 1.17 11.90 1.97
CA LEU A 256 2.30 12.67 2.51
C LEU A 256 3.32 13.04 1.43
N GLU A 257 3.52 12.18 0.44
CA GLU A 257 4.38 12.48 -0.70
C GLU A 257 3.80 13.63 -1.54
N ILE A 258 2.50 13.59 -1.85
CA ILE A 258 1.77 14.65 -2.55
C ILE A 258 1.88 15.96 -1.76
N PHE A 259 1.62 15.94 -0.46
CA PHE A 259 1.76 17.11 0.42
C PHE A 259 3.15 17.75 0.29
N ARG A 260 4.22 16.94 0.43
CA ARG A 260 5.59 17.44 0.36
C ARG A 260 5.95 17.99 -1.01
N LYS A 261 5.49 17.35 -2.09
CA LYS A 261 5.71 17.83 -3.47
C LYS A 261 5.01 19.18 -3.71
N LEU A 262 3.79 19.37 -3.24
CA LEU A 262 3.10 20.66 -3.33
C LEU A 262 3.86 21.74 -2.54
N ARG A 263 4.34 21.42 -1.33
CA ARG A 263 5.15 22.34 -0.51
C ARG A 263 6.49 22.69 -1.16
N GLN A 264 7.16 21.74 -1.83
CA GLN A 264 8.39 22.01 -2.59
C GLN A 264 8.17 22.99 -3.75
N LEU A 265 6.97 23.04 -4.29
CA LEU A 265 6.54 24.00 -5.31
C LEU A 265 6.06 25.34 -4.72
N GLU A 266 6.29 25.56 -3.42
CA GLU A 266 5.88 26.76 -2.68
C GLU A 266 4.35 27.00 -2.69
N ILE A 267 3.56 25.94 -2.83
CA ILE A 267 2.09 26.02 -2.74
C ILE A 267 1.70 25.93 -1.26
N PRO A 268 0.94 26.89 -0.72
CA PRO A 268 0.46 26.85 0.66
C PRO A 268 -0.56 25.73 0.82
N VAL A 269 -0.20 24.65 1.56
CA VAL A 269 -1.07 23.51 1.82
C VAL A 269 -1.31 23.36 3.30
N GLN A 270 -2.57 23.32 3.70
CA GLN A 270 -3.01 22.85 5.01
C GLN A 270 -3.47 21.40 4.90
N VAL A 271 -3.41 20.67 6.00
CA VAL A 271 -3.73 19.24 6.05
C VAL A 271 -4.82 18.99 7.06
N ALA A 272 -5.80 18.18 6.69
CA ALA A 272 -6.82 17.68 7.61
C ALA A 272 -7.01 16.17 7.44
N ASP A 273 -7.12 15.47 8.56
CA ASP A 273 -7.38 14.04 8.58
C ASP A 273 -8.16 13.68 9.85
N PRO A 274 -9.35 13.08 9.74
CA PRO A 274 -10.19 12.79 10.90
C PRO A 274 -9.72 11.61 11.76
N VAL A 275 -8.75 10.84 11.27
CA VAL A 275 -8.30 9.57 11.87
C VAL A 275 -6.85 9.65 12.35
N ALA A 276 -6.05 10.53 11.74
CA ALA A 276 -4.66 10.70 12.11
C ALA A 276 -4.52 11.26 13.53
N ASP A 277 -3.62 10.66 14.32
CA ASP A 277 -3.27 11.17 15.65
C ASP A 277 -2.33 12.39 15.51
N PRO A 278 -2.78 13.61 15.90
CA PRO A 278 -1.94 14.81 15.80
C PRO A 278 -0.59 14.72 16.53
N ALA A 279 -0.51 13.93 17.59
CA ALA A 279 0.72 13.74 18.35
C ALA A 279 1.78 12.93 17.57
N ARG A 280 1.35 12.13 16.61
CA ARG A 280 2.20 11.27 15.78
C ARG A 280 2.51 11.84 14.40
N LEU A 281 1.99 13.02 14.09
CA LEU A 281 2.26 13.66 12.81
C LEU A 281 3.74 14.05 12.69
N PRO A 282 4.35 13.92 11.49
CA PRO A 282 5.63 14.52 11.17
C PRO A 282 5.61 16.03 11.45
N ALA A 283 6.74 16.61 11.82
CA ALA A 283 6.82 18.04 12.19
C ALA A 283 6.32 18.95 11.08
N ASP A 284 6.70 18.69 9.82
CA ASP A 284 6.30 19.42 8.63
C ASP A 284 4.78 19.43 8.37
N VAL A 285 4.09 18.37 8.80
CA VAL A 285 2.63 18.23 8.69
C VAL A 285 1.94 18.89 9.90
N ARG A 286 2.48 18.69 11.10
CA ARG A 286 1.88 19.21 12.35
C ARG A 286 1.73 20.72 12.34
N GLU A 287 2.68 21.44 11.75
CA GLU A 287 2.66 22.90 11.64
C GLU A 287 1.46 23.43 10.82
N VAL A 288 0.96 22.65 9.88
CA VAL A 288 -0.11 23.02 8.95
C VAL A 288 -1.37 22.18 9.11
N PHE A 289 -1.42 21.35 10.16
CA PHE A 289 -2.56 20.49 10.44
C PHE A 289 -3.71 21.30 11.05
N VAL A 290 -4.90 21.09 10.50
CA VAL A 290 -6.14 21.69 10.97
C VAL A 290 -7.20 20.59 11.21
N PRO A 291 -8.01 20.70 12.27
CA PRO A 291 -9.18 19.82 12.41
C PRO A 291 -10.14 19.96 11.22
N ALA A 292 -10.74 18.85 10.79
CA ALA A 292 -11.62 18.84 9.63
C ALA A 292 -12.84 19.80 9.76
N GLU A 293 -13.27 20.05 10.98
CA GLU A 293 -14.37 20.98 11.31
C GLU A 293 -13.97 22.46 11.19
N LYS A 294 -12.69 22.75 11.17
CA LYS A 294 -12.13 24.10 11.07
C LYS A 294 -11.72 24.50 9.66
N ILE A 295 -11.92 23.65 8.68
CA ILE A 295 -11.64 23.97 7.29
C ILE A 295 -12.59 25.07 6.83
N GLN A 296 -12.02 26.17 6.34
CA GLN A 296 -12.76 27.29 5.79
C GLN A 296 -11.90 28.14 4.86
N GLY A 297 -12.54 28.80 3.91
CA GLY A 297 -11.84 29.71 3.01
C GLY A 297 -10.90 29.01 2.02
N ALA A 298 -11.21 27.79 1.63
CA ALA A 298 -10.44 27.05 0.63
C ALA A 298 -10.58 27.66 -0.77
N ASP A 299 -9.55 27.47 -1.59
CA ASP A 299 -9.58 27.67 -3.04
C ASP A 299 -9.53 26.31 -3.75
N ALA A 300 -8.86 25.33 -3.12
CA ALA A 300 -8.83 23.95 -3.63
C ALA A 300 -8.91 22.95 -2.46
N LEU A 301 -9.72 21.91 -2.66
CA LEU A 301 -9.80 20.73 -1.80
C LEU A 301 -9.23 19.52 -2.55
N LEU A 302 -8.29 18.81 -1.94
CA LEU A 302 -7.65 17.63 -2.50
C LEU A 302 -7.89 16.41 -1.59
N PHE A 303 -8.82 15.55 -1.97
CA PHE A 303 -9.12 14.30 -1.25
C PHE A 303 -8.20 13.17 -1.73
N THR A 304 -7.35 12.69 -0.82
CA THR A 304 -6.39 11.61 -1.09
C THR A 304 -6.75 10.30 -0.41
N VAL A 305 -7.55 10.35 0.67
CA VAL A 305 -8.01 9.16 1.39
C VAL A 305 -9.52 9.22 1.63
N ARG A 306 -10.20 8.12 1.34
CA ARG A 306 -11.65 7.98 1.38
C ARG A 306 -12.16 7.65 2.80
N HIS A 307 -11.89 8.50 3.80
CA HIS A 307 -12.44 8.31 5.14
C HIS A 307 -13.96 8.37 5.17
N ARG A 308 -14.58 7.58 6.04
CA ARG A 308 -16.04 7.55 6.21
C ARG A 308 -16.62 8.93 6.52
N GLN A 309 -15.90 9.73 7.30
CA GLN A 309 -16.31 11.09 7.64
C GLN A 309 -16.38 12.00 6.41
N PHE A 310 -15.40 11.92 5.50
CA PHE A 310 -15.42 12.72 4.26
C PHE A 310 -16.50 12.26 3.30
N ARG A 311 -16.76 10.96 3.22
CA ARG A 311 -17.85 10.41 2.40
C ARG A 311 -19.25 10.88 2.80
N ALA A 312 -19.41 11.34 4.03
CA ALA A 312 -20.65 11.87 4.54
C ALA A 312 -20.87 13.36 4.19
N TRP A 313 -19.90 14.03 3.56
CA TRP A 313 -20.04 15.41 3.14
C TRP A 313 -20.74 15.47 1.78
N ASP A 314 -21.83 16.21 1.72
CA ASP A 314 -22.56 16.53 0.50
C ASP A 314 -22.00 17.78 -0.21
N ALA A 315 -22.55 18.10 -1.36
CA ALA A 315 -22.14 19.25 -2.17
C ALA A 315 -22.26 20.58 -1.43
N ASP A 316 -23.33 20.77 -0.63
CA ASP A 316 -23.55 22.00 0.14
C ASP A 316 -22.50 22.15 1.24
N ARG A 317 -22.21 21.08 1.96
CA ARG A 317 -21.13 21.07 2.96
C ARG A 317 -19.79 21.37 2.31
N LEU A 318 -19.45 20.74 1.19
CA LEU A 318 -18.23 21.01 0.45
C LEU A 318 -18.17 22.49 0.02
N ALA A 319 -19.24 23.02 -0.57
CA ALA A 319 -19.30 24.42 -1.01
C ALA A 319 -19.06 25.40 0.12
N SER A 320 -19.54 25.11 1.34
CA SER A 320 -19.38 25.95 2.52
C SER A 320 -17.92 26.09 3.00
N LEU A 321 -17.02 25.21 2.55
CA LEU A 321 -15.60 25.22 2.92
C LEU A 321 -14.79 26.22 2.09
N TYR A 322 -15.29 26.63 0.94
CA TYR A 322 -14.57 27.50 0.02
C TYR A 322 -14.66 28.98 0.42
N ALA A 323 -13.72 29.75 -0.04
CA ALA A 323 -13.73 31.17 0.11
C ALA A 323 -14.81 31.79 -0.78
N VAL A 324 -15.45 32.83 -0.28
CA VAL A 324 -16.49 33.58 -1.03
C VAL A 324 -15.90 34.24 -2.28
N ASP A 325 -14.64 34.65 -2.22
CA ASP A 325 -13.90 35.36 -3.26
C ASP A 325 -13.08 34.44 -4.18
N THR A 326 -13.19 33.13 -4.04
CA THR A 326 -12.49 32.20 -4.94
C THR A 326 -13.05 32.28 -6.36
N PRO A 327 -12.21 32.43 -7.39
CA PRO A 327 -12.71 32.48 -8.78
C PRO A 327 -13.29 31.14 -9.25
N SER A 328 -12.81 30.03 -8.67
CA SER A 328 -13.28 28.69 -8.98
C SER A 328 -13.11 27.75 -7.78
N ARG A 329 -14.09 26.89 -7.53
CA ARG A 329 -14.03 25.86 -6.48
C ARG A 329 -13.38 24.60 -7.02
N ILE A 330 -12.07 24.46 -6.80
CA ILE A 330 -11.32 23.29 -7.30
C ILE A 330 -11.51 22.10 -6.35
N LEU A 331 -12.04 21.01 -6.88
CA LEU A 331 -12.25 19.76 -6.15
C LEU A 331 -11.50 18.61 -6.82
N ILE A 332 -10.42 18.16 -6.20
CA ILE A 332 -9.60 17.04 -6.65
C ILE A 332 -9.95 15.81 -5.81
N ASP A 333 -10.54 14.82 -6.43
CA ASP A 333 -10.98 13.59 -5.77
C ASP A 333 -10.20 12.37 -6.28
N VAL A 334 -9.06 12.12 -5.66
CA VAL A 334 -8.17 10.98 -6.06
C VAL A 334 -8.85 9.62 -5.88
N LYS A 335 -9.93 9.56 -5.12
CA LYS A 335 -10.63 8.30 -4.80
C LYS A 335 -11.98 8.12 -5.51
N GLY A 336 -12.41 9.12 -6.28
CA GLY A 336 -13.70 9.07 -6.95
C GLY A 336 -14.86 8.84 -5.97
N MET A 337 -14.88 9.60 -4.86
CA MET A 337 -15.89 9.46 -3.82
C MET A 337 -17.24 10.05 -4.22
N TYR A 338 -17.19 11.09 -5.08
CA TYR A 338 -18.33 11.91 -5.46
C TYR A 338 -18.73 11.70 -6.91
N GLY A 339 -20.00 11.88 -7.21
CA GLY A 339 -20.52 11.86 -8.58
C GLY A 339 -20.03 13.07 -9.36
N LYS A 340 -19.45 12.87 -10.55
CA LYS A 340 -18.91 13.96 -11.36
C LYS A 340 -19.99 14.98 -11.74
N GLU A 341 -21.10 14.52 -12.31
CA GLU A 341 -22.21 15.38 -12.72
C GLU A 341 -22.78 16.18 -11.56
N GLU A 342 -22.92 15.55 -10.37
CA GLU A 342 -23.42 16.19 -9.16
C GLU A 342 -22.49 17.34 -8.73
N MET A 343 -21.18 17.09 -8.71
CA MET A 343 -20.21 18.12 -8.30
C MET A 343 -20.11 19.25 -9.32
N GLU A 344 -20.13 18.95 -10.61
CA GLU A 344 -20.13 19.97 -11.67
C GLU A 344 -21.40 20.83 -11.66
N GLN A 345 -22.58 20.23 -11.43
CA GLN A 345 -23.84 20.95 -11.26
C GLN A 345 -23.87 21.84 -10.02
N ALA A 346 -23.19 21.42 -8.94
CA ALA A 346 -23.00 22.22 -7.74
C ALA A 346 -21.96 23.34 -7.88
N GLY A 347 -21.36 23.50 -9.07
CA GLY A 347 -20.44 24.57 -9.41
C GLY A 347 -18.98 24.31 -9.02
N PHE A 348 -18.61 23.04 -8.83
CA PHE A 348 -17.20 22.67 -8.64
C PHE A 348 -16.51 22.44 -9.98
N ARG A 349 -15.26 22.87 -10.08
CA ARG A 349 -14.34 22.36 -11.06
C ARG A 349 -13.80 21.03 -10.52
N TYR A 350 -14.41 19.95 -10.95
CA TYR A 350 -14.19 18.61 -10.40
C TYR A 350 -13.24 17.79 -11.27
N TRP A 351 -12.25 17.20 -10.62
CA TRP A 351 -11.35 16.22 -11.22
C TRP A 351 -11.28 14.96 -10.34
N ARG A 352 -11.29 13.79 -10.97
CA ARG A 352 -11.06 12.49 -10.30
C ARG A 352 -10.08 11.63 -11.08
N LEU A 353 -9.38 10.73 -10.34
CA LEU A 353 -8.45 9.78 -10.94
C LEU A 353 -9.19 8.64 -11.63
#